data_2f1a6d5fa51bc801d7c1fabdf848b025
#
_entry.id   2f1a6d5fa51bc801d7c1fabdf848b025
#
_cell.length_a   1.000
_cell.length_b   1.000
_cell.length_c   1.000
_cell.angle_alpha   90.00
_cell.angle_beta   90.00
_cell.angle_gamma   90.00
#
_symmetry.space_group_name_H-M   'P 1'
#
loop_
_entity.id
_entity.type
_entity.pdbx_description
1 polymer ?
#
loop_
_entity_poly.entity_id
_entity_poly.type
_entity_poly.pdbx_seq_one_letter_code
_entity_poly.pdbx_strand_id
1 'polypeptide(L)'
;MNKPNLLAIFAHPDDEAFRCGGTLALLAQNGVHVHILTFTRGQAGSCGQPPICMQKELGAVRTNELYCSCRALGLETPQVLDYEDGTLTEISISKGVAYIIARIQTIHPQVLLTWPPDGLSGHPDHIAVSQWTMAAYRQAKKEGMEELAALYHLAMPDSLAKELGLKQLHTIADDAVTVTVNVQSVWEQKIAAITCHRTQAGETPILQAPQERQLRFLGWEHFYRAIACQPEDVLLKLNSQQRKVNKE
;
A
#
# COMPACT_ATOMS: atom_id res chain seq x y z
N MET A 1 -14.62 22.95 2.53
CA MET A 1 -13.69 22.18 3.37
C MET A 1 -12.67 21.54 2.42
N ASN A 2 -11.38 21.63 2.74
CA ASN A 2 -10.37 20.91 1.94
C ASN A 2 -10.62 19.40 2.03
N LYS A 3 -10.51 18.71 0.91
CA LYS A 3 -10.62 17.25 0.90
C LYS A 3 -9.45 16.64 1.68
N PRO A 4 -9.68 15.54 2.42
CA PRO A 4 -8.62 14.88 3.16
C PRO A 4 -7.59 14.24 2.23
N ASN A 5 -6.31 14.19 2.68
CA ASN A 5 -5.23 13.56 1.98
C ASN A 5 -4.76 12.29 2.71
N LEU A 6 -4.44 11.24 1.96
CA LEU A 6 -3.73 10.06 2.43
C LEU A 6 -2.43 9.93 1.63
N LEU A 7 -1.31 9.61 2.30
CA LEU A 7 -0.04 9.29 1.67
C LEU A 7 0.31 7.82 1.96
N ALA A 8 0.28 6.99 0.92
CA ALA A 8 0.77 5.62 0.98
C ALA A 8 2.21 5.57 0.48
N ILE A 9 3.08 4.88 1.23
CA ILE A 9 4.53 4.89 1.07
C ILE A 9 5.00 3.45 0.92
N PHE A 10 5.61 3.14 -0.24
CA PHE A 10 5.97 1.79 -0.63
C PHE A 10 7.39 1.72 -1.19
N ALA A 11 7.91 0.50 -1.33
CA ALA A 11 9.23 0.23 -1.85
C ALA A 11 9.24 0.12 -3.37
N HIS A 12 8.27 -0.61 -3.95
CA HIS A 12 8.27 -0.99 -5.36
C HIS A 12 6.94 -0.65 -6.04
N PRO A 13 6.93 -0.46 -7.37
CA PRO A 13 5.70 -0.52 -8.16
C PRO A 13 5.04 -1.89 -8.02
N ASP A 14 3.74 -1.96 -7.75
CA ASP A 14 2.81 -3.07 -7.46
C ASP A 14 2.39 -3.18 -5.98
N ASP A 15 3.19 -2.68 -5.05
CA ASP A 15 2.87 -2.70 -3.61
C ASP A 15 1.48 -2.08 -3.31
N GLU A 16 1.09 -1.04 -4.05
CA GLU A 16 -0.17 -0.33 -3.87
C GLU A 16 -1.38 -1.15 -4.32
N ALA A 17 -1.22 -2.07 -5.28
CA ALA A 17 -2.34 -2.73 -5.93
C ALA A 17 -2.84 -3.96 -5.18
N PHE A 18 -1.94 -4.85 -4.78
CA PHE A 18 -2.31 -6.18 -4.27
C PHE A 18 -2.98 -6.15 -2.90
N ARG A 19 -2.43 -5.40 -1.93
CA ARG A 19 -2.85 -5.48 -0.53
C ARG A 19 -3.71 -4.33 -0.04
N CYS A 20 -3.79 -3.23 -0.79
CA CYS A 20 -4.57 -2.06 -0.41
C CYS A 20 -5.26 -1.33 -1.58
N GLY A 21 -5.10 -1.80 -2.81
CA GLY A 21 -5.62 -1.12 -4.00
C GLY A 21 -7.12 -0.86 -3.96
N GLY A 22 -7.90 -1.82 -3.48
CA GLY A 22 -9.35 -1.63 -3.35
C GLY A 22 -9.72 -0.58 -2.31
N THR A 23 -9.04 -0.58 -1.16
CA THR A 23 -9.23 0.46 -0.13
C THR A 23 -8.84 1.85 -0.65
N LEU A 24 -7.71 1.94 -1.37
CA LEU A 24 -7.28 3.20 -1.97
C LEU A 24 -8.30 3.72 -2.98
N ALA A 25 -8.87 2.83 -3.82
CA ALA A 25 -9.92 3.19 -4.76
C ALA A 25 -11.20 3.66 -4.06
N LEU A 26 -11.64 2.97 -3.01
CA LEU A 26 -12.81 3.37 -2.22
C LEU A 26 -12.60 4.74 -1.55
N LEU A 27 -11.41 5.00 -1.01
CA LEU A 27 -11.08 6.30 -0.43
C LEU A 27 -11.12 7.40 -1.49
N ALA A 28 -10.55 7.17 -2.68
CA ALA A 28 -10.61 8.12 -3.79
C ALA A 28 -12.05 8.41 -4.23
N GLN A 29 -12.91 7.38 -4.36
CA GLN A 29 -14.34 7.53 -4.64
C GLN A 29 -15.08 8.33 -3.56
N ASN A 30 -14.66 8.23 -2.30
CA ASN A 30 -15.18 9.02 -1.18
C ASN A 30 -14.54 10.40 -1.04
N GLY A 31 -13.80 10.85 -2.05
CA GLY A 31 -13.26 12.21 -2.14
C GLY A 31 -11.97 12.43 -1.36
N VAL A 32 -11.25 11.39 -0.98
CA VAL A 32 -9.89 11.48 -0.40
C VAL A 32 -8.89 11.62 -1.56
N HIS A 33 -7.96 12.57 -1.47
CA HIS A 33 -6.81 12.62 -2.36
C HIS A 33 -5.78 11.59 -1.87
N VAL A 34 -5.61 10.52 -2.65
CA VAL A 34 -4.71 9.41 -2.32
C VAL A 34 -3.42 9.56 -3.13
N HIS A 35 -2.31 9.76 -2.43
CA HIS A 35 -0.98 9.92 -2.98
C HIS A 35 -0.14 8.68 -2.76
N ILE A 36 0.65 8.30 -3.77
CA ILE A 36 1.60 7.19 -3.70
C ILE A 36 3.03 7.74 -3.78
N LEU A 37 3.88 7.33 -2.85
CA LEU A 37 5.33 7.49 -2.90
C LEU A 37 5.96 6.09 -2.97
N THR A 38 6.75 5.84 -4.03
CA THR A 38 7.49 4.59 -4.22
C THR A 38 8.98 4.89 -4.31
N PHE A 39 9.80 4.17 -3.55
CA PHE A 39 11.22 4.48 -3.40
C PHE A 39 12.09 3.97 -4.54
N THR A 40 11.72 2.87 -5.20
CA THR A 40 12.46 2.28 -6.32
C THR A 40 11.61 2.23 -7.57
N ARG A 41 12.23 1.90 -8.69
CA ARG A 41 11.51 1.57 -9.94
C ARG A 41 11.23 0.07 -10.07
N GLY A 42 11.60 -0.74 -9.08
CA GLY A 42 11.45 -2.19 -9.12
C GLY A 42 12.30 -2.87 -10.19
N GLN A 43 13.48 -2.32 -10.49
CA GLN A 43 14.33 -2.72 -11.61
C GLN A 43 15.03 -4.07 -11.42
N ALA A 44 15.03 -4.64 -10.21
CA ALA A 44 15.52 -5.98 -9.92
C ALA A 44 14.48 -7.10 -10.07
N GLY A 45 13.21 -6.72 -10.35
CA GLY A 45 12.12 -7.67 -10.49
C GLY A 45 12.14 -8.49 -11.79
N SER A 46 11.04 -9.20 -12.05
CA SER A 46 10.84 -9.99 -13.26
C SER A 46 10.48 -9.09 -14.46
N CYS A 47 10.91 -9.52 -15.65
CA CYS A 47 10.47 -8.94 -16.92
C CYS A 47 9.15 -9.54 -17.43
N GLY A 48 8.50 -10.41 -16.65
CA GLY A 48 7.31 -11.18 -17.03
C GLY A 48 7.64 -12.53 -17.69
N GLN A 49 6.60 -13.39 -17.80
CA GLN A 49 6.73 -14.68 -18.50
C GLN A 49 5.62 -14.84 -19.55
N PRO A 50 5.97 -14.85 -20.86
CA PRO A 50 7.31 -14.57 -21.40
C PRO A 50 7.77 -13.13 -21.13
N PRO A 51 9.09 -12.86 -21.14
CA PRO A 51 9.60 -11.51 -20.93
C PRO A 51 9.01 -10.50 -21.94
N ILE A 52 8.52 -9.36 -21.43
CA ILE A 52 7.91 -8.30 -22.25
C ILE A 52 8.83 -7.07 -22.43
N CYS A 53 9.99 -7.08 -21.77
CA CYS A 53 11.04 -6.07 -21.91
C CYS A 53 12.43 -6.67 -21.60
N MET A 54 13.49 -5.92 -21.92
CA MET A 54 14.83 -6.25 -21.44
C MET A 54 15.03 -5.76 -20.01
N GLN A 55 15.91 -6.43 -19.23
CA GLN A 55 16.19 -6.06 -17.83
C GLN A 55 16.56 -4.58 -17.65
N LYS A 56 17.38 -4.02 -18.54
CA LYS A 56 17.78 -2.61 -18.50
C LYS A 56 16.61 -1.61 -18.70
N GLU A 57 15.48 -2.07 -19.21
CA GLU A 57 14.28 -1.27 -19.47
C GLU A 57 13.25 -1.42 -18.35
N LEU A 58 13.40 -2.46 -17.52
CA LEU A 58 12.40 -2.88 -16.54
C LEU A 58 11.96 -1.75 -15.62
N GLY A 59 12.89 -0.96 -15.09
CA GLY A 59 12.54 0.17 -14.21
C GLY A 59 11.63 1.21 -14.88
N ALA A 60 11.85 1.51 -16.16
CA ALA A 60 10.97 2.40 -16.92
C ALA A 60 9.61 1.76 -17.20
N VAL A 61 9.59 0.46 -17.52
CA VAL A 61 8.34 -0.29 -17.75
C VAL A 61 7.51 -0.33 -16.47
N ARG A 62 8.08 -0.73 -15.32
CA ARG A 62 7.38 -0.80 -14.04
C ARG A 62 6.90 0.56 -13.53
N THR A 63 7.66 1.62 -13.81
CA THR A 63 7.20 2.99 -13.54
C THR A 63 5.91 3.31 -14.32
N ASN A 64 5.84 2.95 -15.60
CA ASN A 64 4.64 3.14 -16.41
C ASN A 64 3.48 2.24 -15.96
N GLU A 65 3.77 1.02 -15.50
CA GLU A 65 2.79 0.11 -14.91
C GLU A 65 2.18 0.72 -13.63
N LEU A 66 2.97 1.35 -12.76
CA LEU A 66 2.47 2.06 -11.59
C LEU A 66 1.58 3.27 -11.97
N TYR A 67 1.96 4.05 -12.98
CA TYR A 67 1.09 5.12 -13.49
C TYR A 67 -0.24 4.57 -14.01
N CYS A 68 -0.22 3.43 -14.70
CA CYS A 68 -1.43 2.74 -15.16
C CYS A 68 -2.30 2.31 -13.98
N SER A 69 -1.71 1.65 -12.98
CA SER A 69 -2.37 1.17 -11.77
C SER A 69 -3.02 2.30 -10.98
N CYS A 70 -2.27 3.37 -10.67
CA CYS A 70 -2.82 4.52 -9.95
C CYS A 70 -4.00 5.17 -10.69
N ARG A 71 -3.94 5.24 -12.02
CA ARG A 71 -5.06 5.75 -12.84
C ARG A 71 -6.28 4.84 -12.77
N ALA A 72 -6.09 3.51 -12.82
CA ALA A 72 -7.17 2.53 -12.70
C ALA A 72 -7.88 2.63 -11.35
N LEU A 73 -7.13 2.92 -10.28
CA LEU A 73 -7.66 3.10 -8.92
C LEU A 73 -8.23 4.51 -8.67
N GLY A 74 -8.04 5.47 -9.59
CA GLY A 74 -8.49 6.86 -9.41
C GLY A 74 -7.64 7.67 -8.44
N LEU A 75 -6.36 7.33 -8.30
CA LEU A 75 -5.41 7.98 -7.39
C LEU A 75 -4.72 9.17 -8.06
N GLU A 76 -4.07 10.00 -7.24
CA GLU A 76 -3.18 11.07 -7.72
C GLU A 76 -1.98 10.46 -8.47
N THR A 77 -1.32 11.26 -9.31
CA THR A 77 -0.12 10.83 -10.02
C THR A 77 0.96 10.42 -9.01
N PRO A 78 1.48 9.17 -9.08
CA PRO A 78 2.43 8.69 -8.10
C PRO A 78 3.79 9.38 -8.25
N GLN A 79 4.50 9.52 -7.14
CA GLN A 79 5.91 9.87 -7.15
C GLN A 79 6.76 8.59 -7.05
N VAL A 80 7.65 8.41 -8.01
CA VAL A 80 8.61 7.31 -8.03
C VAL A 80 10.00 7.87 -7.88
N LEU A 81 10.75 7.37 -6.89
CA LEU A 81 12.15 7.69 -6.70
C LEU A 81 13.02 6.68 -7.47
N ASP A 82 14.30 6.99 -7.60
CA ASP A 82 15.24 6.21 -8.42
C ASP A 82 16.34 5.56 -7.55
N TYR A 83 15.92 5.02 -6.39
CA TYR A 83 16.83 4.19 -5.61
C TYR A 83 16.95 2.81 -6.25
N GLU A 84 18.09 2.15 -6.01
CA GLU A 84 18.33 0.81 -6.49
C GLU A 84 17.47 -0.20 -5.71
N ASP A 85 16.70 -1.02 -6.44
CA ASP A 85 15.82 -2.04 -5.90
C ASP A 85 16.66 -3.15 -5.22
N GLY A 86 16.24 -3.54 -4.02
CA GLY A 86 16.94 -4.50 -3.17
C GLY A 86 18.00 -3.88 -2.25
N THR A 87 18.25 -2.55 -2.31
CA THR A 87 19.34 -1.91 -1.55
C THR A 87 18.87 -0.84 -0.56
N LEU A 88 17.58 -0.69 -0.33
CA LEU A 88 17.07 0.38 0.56
C LEU A 88 17.62 0.29 1.98
N THR A 89 17.95 -0.90 2.47
CA THR A 89 18.60 -1.08 3.78
C THR A 89 19.99 -0.48 3.88
N GLU A 90 20.66 -0.21 2.76
CA GLU A 90 21.98 0.43 2.71
C GLU A 90 21.87 1.97 2.80
N ILE A 91 20.66 2.49 2.59
CA ILE A 91 20.38 3.92 2.67
C ILE A 91 20.22 4.34 4.13
N SER A 92 20.90 5.43 4.54
CA SER A 92 20.73 5.93 5.91
C SER A 92 19.28 6.28 6.22
N ILE A 93 18.82 5.94 7.42
CA ILE A 93 17.45 6.22 7.87
C ILE A 93 17.13 7.72 7.71
N SER A 94 18.08 8.61 8.04
CA SER A 94 17.89 10.06 7.92
C SER A 94 17.58 10.51 6.49
N LYS A 95 18.16 9.87 5.48
CA LYS A 95 17.92 10.18 4.07
C LYS A 95 16.51 9.74 3.63
N GLY A 96 16.08 8.52 3.98
CA GLY A 96 14.73 8.03 3.71
C GLY A 96 13.68 8.88 4.43
N VAL A 97 13.89 9.19 5.70
CA VAL A 97 13.02 10.06 6.50
C VAL A 97 12.87 11.45 5.89
N ALA A 98 13.97 12.08 5.43
CA ALA A 98 13.92 13.41 4.83
C ALA A 98 13.01 13.47 3.60
N TYR A 99 13.02 12.46 2.74
CA TYR A 99 12.09 12.39 1.60
C TYR A 99 10.63 12.30 2.04
N ILE A 100 10.33 11.46 3.02
CA ILE A 100 8.96 11.30 3.52
C ILE A 100 8.48 12.59 4.18
N ILE A 101 9.30 13.23 5.00
CA ILE A 101 8.98 14.54 5.62
C ILE A 101 8.67 15.59 4.56
N ALA A 102 9.50 15.72 3.51
CA ALA A 102 9.25 16.66 2.42
C ALA A 102 7.89 16.40 1.74
N ARG A 103 7.49 15.13 1.61
CA ARG A 103 6.17 14.78 1.06
C ARG A 103 5.05 15.09 2.02
N ILE A 104 5.21 14.79 3.32
CA ILE A 104 4.24 15.15 4.37
C ILE A 104 4.01 16.67 4.36
N GLN A 105 5.09 17.47 4.32
CA GLN A 105 5.03 18.94 4.28
C GLN A 105 4.36 19.50 3.02
N THR A 106 4.43 18.80 1.89
CA THR A 106 3.80 19.23 0.62
C THR A 106 2.33 18.81 0.54
N ILE A 107 2.01 17.59 0.99
CA ILE A 107 0.70 16.96 0.81
C ILE A 107 -0.24 17.27 1.97
N HIS A 108 0.31 17.51 3.17
CA HIS A 108 -0.46 17.63 4.42
C HIS A 108 -1.43 16.45 4.65
N PRO A 109 -0.91 15.20 4.66
CA PRO A 109 -1.77 14.02 4.78
C PRO A 109 -2.35 13.91 6.21
N GLN A 110 -3.58 13.41 6.30
CA GLN A 110 -4.17 13.02 7.59
C GLN A 110 -3.73 11.61 8.01
N VAL A 111 -3.42 10.76 7.03
CA VAL A 111 -3.06 9.36 7.25
C VAL A 111 -1.83 8.99 6.43
N LEU A 112 -0.89 8.29 7.07
CA LEU A 112 0.14 7.53 6.37
C LEU A 112 -0.25 6.05 6.34
N LEU A 113 0.05 5.38 5.24
CA LEU A 113 -0.10 3.94 5.05
C LEU A 113 1.23 3.36 4.55
N THR A 114 1.67 2.24 5.12
CA THR A 114 2.91 1.57 4.69
C THR A 114 2.93 0.10 5.11
N TRP A 115 4.05 -0.56 4.86
CA TRP A 115 4.34 -1.92 5.29
C TRP A 115 4.44 -2.04 6.82
N PRO A 116 4.13 -3.22 7.39
CA PRO A 116 4.44 -3.50 8.80
C PRO A 116 5.96 -3.55 9.04
N PRO A 117 6.41 -3.51 10.32
CA PRO A 117 7.83 -3.50 10.67
C PRO A 117 8.64 -4.68 10.16
N ASP A 118 8.00 -5.82 9.94
CA ASP A 118 8.57 -7.04 9.37
C ASP A 118 8.49 -7.11 7.84
N GLY A 119 7.94 -6.07 7.19
CA GLY A 119 7.77 -5.99 5.74
C GLY A 119 6.72 -6.93 5.16
N LEU A 120 5.89 -7.56 6.00
CA LEU A 120 4.86 -8.55 5.68
C LEU A 120 5.41 -9.88 5.11
N SER A 121 6.40 -9.83 4.22
CA SER A 121 7.08 -10.98 3.60
C SER A 121 8.54 -11.12 4.03
N GLY A 122 9.02 -10.25 4.92
CA GLY A 122 10.42 -10.17 5.29
C GLY A 122 11.31 -9.47 4.24
N HIS A 123 10.70 -8.83 3.21
CA HIS A 123 11.48 -8.14 2.19
C HIS A 123 12.27 -6.97 2.80
N PRO A 124 13.62 -6.90 2.62
CA PRO A 124 14.44 -5.89 3.27
C PRO A 124 14.03 -4.45 2.95
N ASP A 125 13.64 -4.17 1.71
CA ASP A 125 13.20 -2.84 1.28
C ASP A 125 11.86 -2.43 1.93
N HIS A 126 10.91 -3.38 2.10
CA HIS A 126 9.66 -3.11 2.82
C HIS A 126 9.92 -2.75 4.28
N ILE A 127 10.86 -3.46 4.93
CA ILE A 127 11.28 -3.20 6.30
C ILE A 127 11.90 -1.80 6.41
N ALA A 128 12.80 -1.44 5.47
CA ALA A 128 13.43 -0.12 5.44
C ALA A 128 12.39 1.00 5.31
N VAL A 129 11.46 0.88 4.35
CA VAL A 129 10.39 1.88 4.11
C VAL A 129 9.48 1.99 5.32
N SER A 130 9.12 0.87 5.96
CA SER A 130 8.34 0.85 7.21
C SER A 130 9.04 1.65 8.32
N GLN A 131 10.33 1.41 8.54
CA GLN A 131 11.13 2.10 9.56
C GLN A 131 11.21 3.61 9.28
N TRP A 132 11.46 4.00 8.02
CA TRP A 132 11.53 5.41 7.64
C TRP A 132 10.19 6.11 7.81
N THR A 133 9.10 5.46 7.43
CA THR A 133 7.75 6.03 7.56
C THR A 133 7.38 6.24 9.02
N MET A 134 7.66 5.27 9.89
CA MET A 134 7.45 5.40 11.33
C MET A 134 8.28 6.55 11.94
N ALA A 135 9.55 6.67 11.54
CA ALA A 135 10.43 7.74 12.02
C ALA A 135 9.96 9.12 11.51
N ALA A 136 9.57 9.20 10.23
CA ALA A 136 9.04 10.42 9.63
C ALA A 136 7.72 10.86 10.30
N TYR A 137 6.81 9.94 10.59
CA TYR A 137 5.58 10.23 11.33
C TYR A 137 5.90 10.88 12.68
N ARG A 138 6.79 10.26 13.47
CA ARG A 138 7.18 10.78 14.78
C ARG A 138 7.85 12.14 14.71
N GLN A 139 8.68 12.38 13.69
CA GLN A 139 9.31 13.67 13.46
C GLN A 139 8.28 14.72 13.07
N ALA A 140 7.40 14.44 12.12
CA ALA A 140 6.33 15.34 11.69
C ALA A 140 5.45 15.80 12.87
N LYS A 141 5.09 14.87 13.78
CA LYS A 141 4.33 15.21 14.98
C LYS A 141 5.11 16.13 15.93
N LYS A 142 6.43 15.93 16.10
CA LYS A 142 7.29 16.82 16.89
C LYS A 142 7.42 18.22 16.27
N GLU A 143 7.33 18.32 14.95
CA GLU A 143 7.35 19.56 14.18
C GLU A 143 5.98 20.28 14.15
N GLY A 144 4.97 19.76 14.85
CA GLY A 144 3.66 20.39 15.00
C GLY A 144 2.68 20.11 13.87
N MET A 145 2.84 19.05 13.09
CA MET A 145 1.88 18.65 12.07
C MET A 145 0.66 17.93 12.70
N GLU A 146 -0.24 18.73 13.28
CA GLU A 146 -1.40 18.24 14.04
C GLU A 146 -2.43 17.52 13.19
N GLU A 147 -2.56 17.87 11.90
CA GLU A 147 -3.45 17.23 10.93
C GLU A 147 -3.11 15.77 10.66
N LEU A 148 -1.85 15.36 10.88
CA LEU A 148 -1.43 13.96 10.71
C LEU A 148 -2.00 13.10 11.85
N ALA A 149 -3.13 12.45 11.59
CA ALA A 149 -3.97 11.79 12.59
C ALA A 149 -3.54 10.36 12.91
N ALA A 150 -3.07 9.61 11.92
CA ALA A 150 -2.77 8.18 12.08
C ALA A 150 -1.69 7.67 11.14
N LEU A 151 -1.05 6.57 11.58
CA LEU A 151 -0.21 5.71 10.75
C LEU A 151 -0.79 4.30 10.76
N TYR A 152 -0.98 3.75 9.56
CA TYR A 152 -1.44 2.37 9.35
C TYR A 152 -0.37 1.51 8.69
N HIS A 153 -0.33 0.26 9.09
CA HIS A 153 0.40 -0.81 8.43
C HIS A 153 -0.56 -1.74 7.70
N LEU A 154 -0.13 -2.26 6.56
CA LEU A 154 -0.76 -3.41 5.95
C LEU A 154 -0.72 -4.59 6.93
N ALA A 155 -1.75 -5.42 6.93
CA ALA A 155 -1.84 -6.55 7.84
C ALA A 155 -2.31 -7.83 7.14
N MET A 156 -1.84 -8.97 7.65
CA MET A 156 -2.34 -10.30 7.31
C MET A 156 -2.85 -10.96 8.59
N PRO A 157 -4.17 -11.21 8.73
CA PRO A 157 -4.72 -11.92 9.89
C PRO A 157 -4.24 -13.38 9.94
N ASP A 158 -3.97 -13.90 11.15
CA ASP A 158 -3.55 -15.28 11.39
C ASP A 158 -4.52 -16.30 10.77
N SER A 159 -5.83 -16.11 10.99
CA SER A 159 -6.86 -17.01 10.49
C SER A 159 -6.89 -17.08 8.97
N LEU A 160 -6.77 -15.92 8.29
CA LEU A 160 -6.78 -15.83 6.83
C LEU A 160 -5.52 -16.46 6.22
N ALA A 161 -4.35 -16.19 6.79
CA ALA A 161 -3.10 -16.80 6.33
C ALA A 161 -3.13 -18.35 6.46
N LYS A 162 -3.64 -18.84 7.58
CA LYS A 162 -3.82 -20.29 7.83
C LYS A 162 -4.80 -20.91 6.83
N GLU A 163 -5.96 -20.29 6.62
CA GLU A 163 -7.00 -20.74 5.68
C GLU A 163 -6.45 -20.86 4.24
N LEU A 164 -5.67 -19.87 3.81
CA LEU A 164 -5.13 -19.81 2.46
C LEU A 164 -3.78 -20.53 2.30
N GLY A 165 -3.18 -21.03 3.38
CA GLY A 165 -1.89 -21.71 3.37
C GLY A 165 -0.69 -20.79 3.09
N LEU A 166 -0.75 -19.52 3.49
CA LEU A 166 0.27 -18.49 3.23
C LEU A 166 1.37 -18.51 4.31
N LYS A 167 2.21 -19.53 4.29
CA LYS A 167 3.25 -19.76 5.30
C LYS A 167 4.42 -18.78 5.25
N GLN A 168 4.61 -18.09 4.12
CA GLN A 168 5.73 -17.16 3.89
C GLN A 168 5.43 -15.72 4.34
N LEU A 169 4.21 -15.43 4.77
CA LEU A 169 3.84 -14.09 5.24
C LEU A 169 3.91 -14.01 6.76
N HIS A 170 4.38 -12.89 7.26
CA HIS A 170 4.24 -12.52 8.65
C HIS A 170 2.79 -12.12 8.93
N THR A 171 2.26 -12.56 10.05
CA THR A 171 0.85 -12.39 10.39
C THR A 171 0.70 -11.67 11.72
N ILE A 172 -0.51 -11.16 11.97
CA ILE A 172 -0.89 -10.61 13.27
C ILE A 172 -2.14 -11.32 13.79
N ALA A 173 -2.33 -11.32 15.10
CA ALA A 173 -3.53 -11.85 15.73
C ALA A 173 -4.78 -11.15 15.16
N ASP A 174 -5.85 -11.91 14.95
CA ASP A 174 -7.06 -11.39 14.29
C ASP A 174 -7.68 -10.21 15.03
N ASP A 175 -7.61 -10.17 16.36
CA ASP A 175 -8.08 -9.10 17.23
C ASP A 175 -7.19 -7.84 17.20
N ALA A 176 -5.95 -7.96 16.72
CA ALA A 176 -5.06 -6.83 16.48
C ALA A 176 -5.40 -6.07 15.18
N VAL A 177 -6.16 -6.66 14.26
CA VAL A 177 -6.61 -5.99 13.04
C VAL A 177 -7.59 -4.86 13.38
N THR A 178 -7.18 -3.63 13.10
CA THR A 178 -7.98 -2.44 13.48
C THR A 178 -9.06 -2.13 12.45
N VAL A 179 -8.73 -2.30 11.17
CA VAL A 179 -9.61 -1.98 10.03
C VAL A 179 -9.62 -3.16 9.06
N THR A 180 -10.83 -3.56 8.67
CA THR A 180 -11.05 -4.55 7.61
C THR A 180 -12.00 -3.94 6.59
N VAL A 181 -11.58 -3.87 5.34
CA VAL A 181 -12.33 -3.25 4.24
C VAL A 181 -12.76 -4.32 3.25
N ASN A 182 -14.08 -4.42 3.01
CA ASN A 182 -14.61 -5.18 1.89
C ASN A 182 -14.44 -4.35 0.61
N VAL A 183 -13.66 -4.84 -0.34
CA VAL A 183 -13.36 -4.13 -1.58
C VAL A 183 -14.03 -4.73 -2.81
N GLN A 184 -15.02 -5.62 -2.60
CA GLN A 184 -15.72 -6.30 -3.71
C GLN A 184 -16.52 -5.33 -4.58
N SER A 185 -17.00 -4.21 -4.04
CA SER A 185 -17.69 -3.17 -4.82
C SER A 185 -16.79 -2.43 -5.83
N VAL A 186 -15.46 -2.51 -5.64
CA VAL A 186 -14.44 -1.95 -6.54
C VAL A 186 -13.55 -3.03 -7.14
N TRP A 187 -14.05 -4.26 -7.19
CA TRP A 187 -13.30 -5.42 -7.67
C TRP A 187 -12.68 -5.20 -9.04
N GLU A 188 -13.47 -4.72 -10.00
CA GLU A 188 -13.02 -4.46 -11.38
C GLU A 188 -11.84 -3.47 -11.41
N GLN A 189 -11.92 -2.40 -10.62
CA GLN A 189 -10.85 -1.40 -10.53
C GLN A 189 -9.58 -2.01 -9.90
N LYS A 190 -9.73 -2.79 -8.85
CA LYS A 190 -8.60 -3.48 -8.20
C LYS A 190 -7.92 -4.46 -9.13
N ILE A 191 -8.67 -5.30 -9.83
CA ILE A 191 -8.10 -6.25 -10.79
C ILE A 191 -7.45 -5.52 -11.96
N ALA A 192 -8.07 -4.45 -12.47
CA ALA A 192 -7.46 -3.62 -13.51
C ALA A 192 -6.12 -3.02 -13.07
N ALA A 193 -6.02 -2.54 -11.82
CA ALA A 193 -4.78 -2.02 -11.26
C ALA A 193 -3.70 -3.11 -11.16
N ILE A 194 -4.03 -4.27 -10.62
CA ILE A 194 -3.11 -5.41 -10.53
C ILE A 194 -2.62 -5.82 -11.92
N THR A 195 -3.51 -5.89 -12.91
CA THR A 195 -3.16 -6.29 -14.29
C THR A 195 -2.39 -5.23 -15.05
N CYS A 196 -2.36 -3.96 -14.60
CA CYS A 196 -1.43 -2.96 -15.11
C CYS A 196 0.03 -3.36 -14.89
N HIS A 197 0.33 -4.07 -13.81
CA HIS A 197 1.69 -4.57 -13.48
C HIS A 197 2.01 -5.85 -14.27
N ARG A 198 1.99 -5.75 -15.60
CA ARG A 198 2.13 -6.88 -16.53
C ARG A 198 3.40 -7.69 -16.32
N THR A 199 4.49 -7.02 -15.94
CA THR A 199 5.77 -7.68 -15.65
C THR A 199 5.70 -8.57 -14.41
N GLN A 200 4.78 -8.31 -13.46
CA GLN A 200 4.67 -9.01 -12.18
C GLN A 200 3.40 -9.89 -12.08
N ALA A 201 2.29 -9.41 -12.63
CA ALA A 201 0.98 -10.07 -12.47
C ALA A 201 0.93 -11.46 -13.10
N GLY A 202 1.61 -11.68 -14.22
CA GLY A 202 1.61 -12.97 -14.92
C GLY A 202 2.20 -14.12 -14.10
N GLU A 203 3.07 -13.82 -13.14
CA GLU A 203 3.72 -14.79 -12.25
C GLU A 203 3.01 -14.93 -10.90
N THR A 204 1.91 -14.19 -10.68
CA THR A 204 1.21 -14.17 -9.40
C THR A 204 0.14 -15.28 -9.35
N PRO A 205 0.35 -16.36 -8.57
CA PRO A 205 -0.52 -17.56 -8.60
C PRO A 205 -1.98 -17.26 -8.24
N ILE A 206 -2.23 -16.23 -7.42
CA ILE A 206 -3.59 -15.89 -6.99
C ILE A 206 -4.46 -15.43 -8.16
N LEU A 207 -3.89 -14.79 -9.19
CA LEU A 207 -4.67 -14.34 -10.36
C LEU A 207 -5.09 -15.50 -11.27
N GLN A 208 -4.41 -16.64 -11.15
CA GLN A 208 -4.73 -17.89 -11.87
C GLN A 208 -5.62 -18.83 -11.04
N ALA A 209 -5.85 -18.52 -9.77
CA ALA A 209 -6.68 -19.32 -8.88
C ALA A 209 -8.18 -19.18 -9.22
N PRO A 210 -9.04 -20.13 -8.80
CA PRO A 210 -10.48 -19.96 -8.88
C PRO A 210 -10.96 -18.64 -8.27
N GLN A 211 -12.00 -18.04 -8.86
CA GLN A 211 -12.52 -16.73 -8.45
C GLN A 211 -12.86 -16.66 -6.96
N GLU A 212 -13.40 -17.71 -6.38
CA GLU A 212 -13.69 -17.78 -4.95
C GLU A 212 -12.41 -17.54 -4.11
N ARG A 213 -11.29 -18.19 -4.48
CA ARG A 213 -10.01 -18.01 -3.81
C ARG A 213 -9.45 -16.61 -4.03
N GLN A 214 -9.61 -16.06 -5.24
CA GLN A 214 -9.22 -14.68 -5.52
C GLN A 214 -10.00 -13.71 -4.63
N LEU A 215 -11.33 -13.83 -4.56
CA LEU A 215 -12.20 -13.00 -3.73
C LEU A 215 -11.85 -13.14 -2.24
N ARG A 216 -11.51 -14.35 -1.78
CA ARG A 216 -11.11 -14.59 -0.39
C ARG A 216 -9.82 -13.89 -0.04
N PHE A 217 -8.83 -13.88 -0.94
CA PHE A 217 -7.52 -13.28 -0.71
C PHE A 217 -7.47 -11.77 -1.01
N LEU A 218 -8.09 -11.34 -2.12
CA LEU A 218 -8.00 -9.96 -2.63
C LEU A 218 -9.24 -9.12 -2.33
N GLY A 219 -10.39 -9.74 -2.00
CA GLY A 219 -11.66 -9.05 -1.80
C GLY A 219 -11.82 -8.40 -0.43
N TRP A 220 -10.87 -8.66 0.48
CA TRP A 220 -10.80 -8.08 1.82
C TRP A 220 -9.40 -7.58 2.09
N GLU A 221 -9.30 -6.37 2.60
CA GLU A 221 -8.03 -5.72 2.93
C GLU A 221 -7.98 -5.38 4.41
N HIS A 222 -6.83 -5.65 5.04
CA HIS A 222 -6.68 -5.60 6.49
C HIS A 222 -5.56 -4.63 6.87
N PHE A 223 -5.81 -3.84 7.91
CA PHE A 223 -4.88 -2.83 8.38
C PHE A 223 -4.77 -2.84 9.89
N TYR A 224 -3.56 -2.57 10.37
CA TYR A 224 -3.26 -2.32 11.76
C TYR A 224 -2.95 -0.84 11.96
N ARG A 225 -3.67 -0.19 12.88
CA ARG A 225 -3.46 1.22 13.22
C ARG A 225 -2.32 1.33 14.21
N ALA A 226 -1.09 1.51 13.71
CA ALA A 226 0.14 1.51 14.51
C ALA A 226 0.25 2.74 15.42
N ILE A 227 -0.21 3.91 14.94
CA ILE A 227 -0.28 5.14 15.73
C ILE A 227 -1.64 5.82 15.50
N ALA A 228 -2.26 6.25 16.60
CA ALA A 228 -3.55 6.94 16.62
C ALA A 228 -3.41 8.23 17.45
N CYS A 229 -3.40 9.40 16.80
CA CYS A 229 -3.38 10.70 17.48
C CYS A 229 -4.76 11.37 17.51
N GLN A 230 -5.70 10.91 16.68
CA GLN A 230 -7.09 11.38 16.62
C GLN A 230 -8.04 10.19 16.77
N PRO A 231 -9.24 10.37 17.33
CA PRO A 231 -10.20 9.28 17.53
C PRO A 231 -10.76 8.74 16.21
N GLU A 232 -10.82 9.57 15.18
CA GLU A 232 -11.32 9.22 13.85
C GLU A 232 -10.35 9.67 12.76
N ASP A 233 -10.34 8.91 11.65
CA ASP A 233 -9.64 9.23 10.41
C ASP A 233 -10.39 8.63 9.21
N VAL A 234 -9.85 8.84 8.00
CA VAL A 234 -10.52 8.42 6.76
C VAL A 234 -10.69 6.92 6.65
N LEU A 235 -9.74 6.10 7.16
CA LEU A 235 -9.84 4.64 7.13
C LEU A 235 -10.86 4.12 8.13
N LEU A 236 -10.91 4.65 9.34
CA LEU A 236 -11.93 4.29 10.32
C LEU A 236 -13.34 4.69 9.86
N LYS A 237 -13.48 5.84 9.21
CA LYS A 237 -14.76 6.28 8.63
C LYS A 237 -15.22 5.32 7.54
N LEU A 238 -14.35 4.93 6.62
CA LEU A 238 -14.65 3.96 5.58
C LEU A 238 -15.10 2.62 6.18
N ASN A 239 -14.36 2.07 7.15
CA ASN A 239 -14.70 0.84 7.85
C ASN A 239 -16.07 0.92 8.56
N SER A 240 -16.34 2.04 9.21
CA SER A 240 -17.62 2.27 9.92
C SER A 240 -18.81 2.35 8.98
N GLN A 241 -18.66 2.97 7.81
CA GLN A 241 -19.68 3.02 6.77
C GLN A 241 -20.04 1.61 6.26
N GLN A 242 -19.05 0.78 5.97
CA GLN A 242 -19.28 -0.58 5.50
C GLN A 242 -19.96 -1.46 6.55
N ARG A 243 -19.63 -1.31 7.84
CA ARG A 243 -20.28 -2.05 8.92
C ARG A 243 -21.77 -1.70 9.09
N LYS A 244 -22.19 -0.51 8.71
CA LYS A 244 -23.61 -0.11 8.72
C LYS A 244 -24.37 -0.77 7.56
N VAL A 245 -23.83 -0.74 6.35
CA VAL A 245 -24.45 -1.35 5.16
C VAL A 245 -24.64 -2.87 5.33
N ASN A 246 -23.72 -3.57 6.00
CA ASN A 246 -23.81 -5.01 6.21
C ASN A 246 -24.79 -5.43 7.33
N LYS A 247 -25.44 -4.47 8.02
CA LYS A 247 -26.43 -4.72 9.08
C LYS A 247 -27.86 -4.45 8.65
N GLU A 248 -28.04 -3.84 7.48
CA GLU A 248 -29.33 -3.64 6.78
C GLU A 248 -29.59 -4.75 5.78
#